data_386851d355766998acd13cd08b131f3f
#
_entry.id   386851d355766998acd13cd08b131f3f
#
_cell.length_a   1.000
_cell.length_b   1.000
_cell.length_c   1.000
_cell.angle_alpha   90.00
_cell.angle_beta   90.00
_cell.angle_gamma   90.00
#
_symmetry.space_group_name_H-M   'P 1'
#
loop_
_entity.id
_entity.type
_entity.pdbx_description
1 polymer ?
#
loop_
_entity_poly.entity_id
_entity_poly.type
_entity_poly.pdbx_seq_one_letter_code
_entity_poly.pdbx_strand_id
1 'polypeptide(L)'
;MQLFDHRDYVSMTMEFRCNLRCVHCMIEGTMDRLVPESGERFEELLAHNAEHRRWKGLVLTGSEITLLRDLPDLARRARAAGFEHVRIQTHGMHLAQRDYCESLIEAGIDEYFVSVTGPDAATHDAITTVAGSFDKTLQGLENLDRFPGVVTLTNTVVTSRSYQLLPAVVDRLAHLRRLVQMEFWAYWPMSESDEKGLIAAHSDILPPLREAIARARALGRSVEVKNFPECLLGEDGAALVNAQPQLFVDPAFWAEFMRNGFYQCVYRDLCASTECLGLNTAYVAKYGYDEKILRPLAVAANR
;
A
#
# COMPACT_ATOMS: atom_id res chain seq x y z
N MET A 1 -10.58 11.18 8.03
CA MET A 1 -11.80 10.49 7.53
C MET A 1 -11.32 9.49 6.49
N GLN A 2 -11.64 8.22 6.67
CA GLN A 2 -11.31 7.17 5.69
C GLN A 2 -12.07 7.47 4.39
N LEU A 3 -11.35 7.52 3.27
CA LEU A 3 -11.93 7.87 1.97
C LEU A 3 -12.59 6.64 1.31
N PHE A 4 -11.99 5.47 1.50
CA PHE A 4 -12.45 4.19 0.93
C PHE A 4 -12.75 3.21 2.05
N ASP A 5 -13.87 2.48 1.94
CA ASP A 5 -14.12 1.33 2.81
C ASP A 5 -13.53 0.08 2.16
N HIS A 6 -12.49 -0.48 2.77
CA HIS A 6 -11.83 -1.67 2.26
C HIS A 6 -12.78 -2.87 2.10
N ARG A 7 -13.89 -2.91 2.86
CA ARG A 7 -14.92 -3.96 2.76
C ARG A 7 -15.74 -3.90 1.48
N ASP A 8 -15.78 -2.73 0.82
CA ASP A 8 -16.44 -2.54 -0.47
C ASP A 8 -15.58 -3.05 -1.64
N TYR A 9 -14.34 -3.45 -1.37
CA TYR A 9 -13.38 -3.87 -2.38
C TYR A 9 -13.01 -5.34 -2.25
N VAL A 10 -12.69 -5.94 -3.39
CA VAL A 10 -12.01 -7.23 -3.50
C VAL A 10 -10.72 -7.04 -4.27
N SER A 11 -9.66 -7.72 -3.87
CA SER A 11 -8.34 -7.65 -4.52
C SER A 11 -7.97 -9.00 -5.10
N MET A 12 -7.49 -9.01 -6.35
CA MET A 12 -7.05 -10.22 -7.04
C MET A 12 -5.64 -10.06 -7.57
N THR A 13 -4.77 -11.00 -7.21
CA THR A 13 -3.36 -10.99 -7.59
C THR A 13 -3.17 -11.71 -8.91
N MET A 14 -2.96 -10.95 -9.99
CA MET A 14 -2.95 -11.46 -11.35
C MET A 14 -1.53 -11.57 -11.96
N GLU A 15 -0.49 -11.04 -11.30
CA GLU A 15 0.86 -11.00 -11.85
C GLU A 15 1.92 -11.04 -10.73
N PHE A 16 2.92 -11.90 -10.84
CA PHE A 16 4.05 -11.94 -9.90
C PHE A 16 5.38 -11.51 -10.52
N ARG A 17 5.42 -11.21 -11.82
CA ARG A 17 6.62 -10.59 -12.41
C ARG A 17 6.71 -9.12 -12.06
N CYS A 18 7.94 -8.61 -11.93
CA CYS A 18 8.22 -7.21 -11.73
C CYS A 18 9.52 -6.83 -12.46
N ASN A 19 9.57 -5.62 -12.99
CA ASN A 19 10.75 -5.05 -13.61
C ASN A 19 11.56 -4.14 -12.67
N LEU A 20 11.17 -4.08 -11.39
CA LEU A 20 11.96 -3.53 -10.29
C LEU A 20 12.53 -4.64 -9.40
N ARG A 21 13.49 -4.28 -8.53
CA ARG A 21 14.07 -5.15 -7.49
C ARG A 21 14.19 -4.37 -6.19
N CYS A 22 13.03 -3.87 -5.71
CA CYS A 22 12.99 -3.00 -4.54
C CYS A 22 13.59 -3.68 -3.32
N VAL A 23 14.48 -2.97 -2.61
CA VAL A 23 15.14 -3.50 -1.40
C VAL A 23 14.15 -3.89 -0.30
N HIS A 24 12.98 -3.25 -0.27
CA HIS A 24 11.91 -3.51 0.71
C HIS A 24 10.82 -4.46 0.20
N CYS A 25 11.01 -5.10 -0.97
CA CYS A 25 9.98 -5.96 -1.53
C CYS A 25 9.62 -7.09 -0.56
N MET A 26 8.34 -7.19 -0.21
CA MET A 26 7.85 -8.18 0.75
C MET A 26 7.68 -9.58 0.15
N ILE A 27 7.62 -9.68 -1.18
CA ILE A 27 7.50 -10.97 -1.88
C ILE A 27 8.81 -11.41 -2.54
N GLU A 28 9.92 -10.71 -2.28
CA GLU A 28 11.23 -11.14 -2.74
C GLU A 28 11.61 -12.50 -2.14
N GLY A 29 12.14 -13.38 -2.99
CA GLY A 29 12.41 -14.77 -2.62
C GLY A 29 11.21 -15.70 -2.67
N THR A 30 9.98 -15.16 -2.82
CA THR A 30 8.75 -15.94 -3.00
C THR A 30 8.15 -15.78 -4.40
N MET A 31 8.56 -14.76 -5.16
CA MET A 31 7.99 -14.45 -6.48
C MET A 31 8.04 -15.63 -7.47
N ASP A 32 9.12 -16.39 -7.47
CA ASP A 32 9.29 -17.54 -8.37
C ASP A 32 8.45 -18.75 -7.98
N ARG A 33 7.88 -18.75 -6.77
CA ARG A 33 7.06 -19.83 -6.22
C ARG A 33 5.58 -19.52 -6.23
N LEU A 34 5.22 -18.25 -6.25
CA LEU A 34 3.83 -17.81 -6.23
C LEU A 34 3.21 -17.91 -7.62
N VAL A 35 1.97 -18.36 -7.66
CA VAL A 35 1.19 -18.50 -8.90
C VAL A 35 0.11 -17.41 -8.92
N PRO A 36 0.01 -16.62 -10.01
CA PRO A 36 -1.08 -15.67 -10.17
C PRO A 36 -2.44 -16.39 -10.17
N GLU A 37 -3.47 -15.70 -9.74
CA GLU A 37 -4.84 -16.19 -9.89
C GLU A 37 -5.14 -16.48 -11.38
N SER A 38 -5.86 -17.56 -11.64
CA SER A 38 -6.15 -17.99 -13.01
C SER A 38 -7.25 -17.14 -13.67
N GLY A 39 -7.29 -17.15 -14.99
CA GLY A 39 -8.38 -16.53 -15.74
C GLY A 39 -9.74 -17.13 -15.39
N GLU A 40 -9.81 -18.44 -15.09
CA GLU A 40 -11.04 -19.11 -14.63
C GLU A 40 -11.51 -18.54 -13.29
N ARG A 41 -10.56 -18.34 -12.34
CA ARG A 41 -10.88 -17.75 -11.03
C ARG A 41 -11.34 -16.31 -11.16
N PHE A 42 -10.78 -15.57 -12.11
CA PHE A 42 -11.22 -14.22 -12.44
C PHE A 42 -12.66 -14.22 -12.97
N GLU A 43 -13.01 -15.15 -13.88
CA GLU A 43 -14.40 -15.29 -14.37
C GLU A 43 -15.39 -15.65 -13.27
N GLU A 44 -15.02 -16.55 -12.36
CA GLU A 44 -15.85 -16.87 -11.19
C GLU A 44 -16.12 -15.62 -10.34
N LEU A 45 -15.10 -14.80 -10.10
CA LEU A 45 -15.25 -13.54 -9.36
C LEU A 45 -16.21 -12.58 -10.09
N LEU A 46 -16.03 -12.42 -11.41
CA LEU A 46 -16.89 -11.56 -12.22
C LEU A 46 -18.35 -12.01 -12.19
N ALA A 47 -18.60 -13.32 -12.40
CA ALA A 47 -19.93 -13.90 -12.36
C ALA A 47 -20.60 -13.70 -10.99
N HIS A 48 -19.86 -13.97 -9.91
CA HIS A 48 -20.35 -13.75 -8.55
C HIS A 48 -20.75 -12.29 -8.31
N ASN A 49 -19.89 -11.34 -8.71
CA ASN A 49 -20.21 -9.93 -8.50
C ASN A 49 -21.33 -9.41 -9.41
N ALA A 50 -21.43 -9.93 -10.63
CA ALA A 50 -22.54 -9.60 -11.53
C ALA A 50 -23.91 -10.01 -10.93
N GLU A 51 -23.97 -11.17 -10.25
CA GLU A 51 -25.19 -11.68 -9.62
C GLU A 51 -25.49 -11.00 -8.28
N HIS A 52 -24.47 -10.87 -7.40
CA HIS A 52 -24.71 -10.53 -6.00
C HIS A 52 -24.37 -9.09 -5.65
N ARG A 53 -23.67 -8.34 -6.52
CA ARG A 53 -23.22 -6.95 -6.26
C ARG A 53 -22.51 -6.81 -4.92
N ARG A 54 -21.70 -7.81 -4.58
CA ARG A 54 -21.04 -7.91 -3.27
C ARG A 54 -20.01 -6.81 -3.04
N TRP A 55 -19.28 -6.44 -4.09
CA TRP A 55 -18.22 -5.43 -4.02
C TRP A 55 -18.47 -4.31 -5.03
N LYS A 56 -18.17 -3.08 -4.64
CA LYS A 56 -18.19 -1.90 -5.52
C LYS A 56 -16.91 -1.81 -6.34
N GLY A 57 -15.76 -2.14 -5.72
CA GLY A 57 -14.45 -1.99 -6.33
C GLY A 57 -13.70 -3.32 -6.50
N LEU A 58 -12.98 -3.44 -7.61
CA LEU A 58 -12.02 -4.50 -7.86
C LEU A 58 -10.61 -3.91 -7.89
N VAL A 59 -9.70 -4.49 -7.09
CA VAL A 59 -8.27 -4.15 -7.13
C VAL A 59 -7.54 -5.23 -7.91
N LEU A 60 -7.00 -4.88 -9.07
CA LEU A 60 -6.09 -5.73 -9.84
C LEU A 60 -4.66 -5.44 -9.39
N THR A 61 -4.01 -6.47 -8.86
CA THR A 61 -2.71 -6.32 -8.22
C THR A 61 -1.75 -7.45 -8.54
N GLY A 62 -0.58 -7.36 -7.96
CA GLY A 62 0.51 -8.32 -8.07
C GLY A 62 1.84 -7.65 -7.75
N SER A 63 2.94 -8.17 -8.32
CA SER A 63 4.24 -7.49 -8.22
C SER A 63 4.27 -6.24 -9.10
N GLU A 64 3.90 -6.36 -10.39
CA GLU A 64 3.66 -5.23 -11.29
C GLU A 64 2.59 -5.56 -12.32
N ILE A 65 1.40 -5.09 -12.04
CA ILE A 65 0.20 -5.42 -12.83
C ILE A 65 0.25 -4.89 -14.27
N THR A 66 0.98 -3.78 -14.52
CA THR A 66 1.11 -3.20 -15.85
C THR A 66 2.00 -4.01 -16.81
N LEU A 67 2.58 -5.12 -16.35
CA LEU A 67 3.23 -6.10 -17.19
C LEU A 67 2.24 -7.06 -17.90
N LEU A 68 0.99 -7.12 -17.43
CA LEU A 68 -0.07 -7.86 -18.10
C LEU A 68 -0.50 -7.14 -19.38
N ARG A 69 -0.39 -7.83 -20.51
CA ARG A 69 -0.77 -7.27 -21.82
C ARG A 69 -2.26 -7.08 -21.99
N ASP A 70 -3.04 -7.93 -21.34
CA ASP A 70 -4.51 -7.95 -21.37
C ASP A 70 -5.16 -7.16 -20.24
N LEU A 71 -4.38 -6.42 -19.45
CA LEU A 71 -4.89 -5.59 -18.34
C LEU A 71 -6.07 -4.67 -18.75
N PRO A 72 -6.06 -4.00 -19.93
CA PRO A 72 -7.22 -3.23 -20.37
C PRO A 72 -8.48 -4.07 -20.60
N ASP A 73 -8.33 -5.33 -21.06
CA ASP A 73 -9.45 -6.24 -21.23
C ASP A 73 -10.04 -6.69 -19.91
N LEU A 74 -9.19 -7.07 -18.95
CA LEU A 74 -9.61 -7.41 -17.58
C LEU A 74 -10.43 -6.27 -16.96
N ALA A 75 -9.97 -5.02 -17.14
CA ALA A 75 -10.68 -3.85 -16.63
C ALA A 75 -12.07 -3.67 -17.27
N ARG A 76 -12.19 -3.77 -18.60
CA ARG A 76 -13.48 -3.68 -19.29
C ARG A 76 -14.45 -4.75 -18.80
N ARG A 77 -13.97 -5.99 -18.65
CA ARG A 77 -14.77 -7.12 -18.17
C ARG A 77 -15.22 -6.90 -16.72
N ALA A 78 -14.36 -6.38 -15.85
CA ALA A 78 -14.74 -6.02 -14.49
C ALA A 78 -15.86 -4.96 -14.47
N ARG A 79 -15.73 -3.90 -15.28
CA ARG A 79 -16.78 -2.87 -15.42
C ARG A 79 -18.10 -3.46 -15.93
N ALA A 80 -18.04 -4.34 -16.93
CA ALA A 80 -19.21 -5.03 -17.46
C ALA A 80 -19.88 -5.95 -16.43
N ALA A 81 -19.11 -6.56 -15.50
CA ALA A 81 -19.61 -7.36 -14.38
C ALA A 81 -20.16 -6.49 -13.22
N GLY A 82 -20.17 -5.16 -13.39
CA GLY A 82 -20.82 -4.22 -12.47
C GLY A 82 -19.97 -3.74 -11.31
N PHE A 83 -18.65 -3.86 -11.41
CA PHE A 83 -17.79 -3.11 -10.52
C PHE A 83 -17.88 -1.62 -10.85
N GLU A 84 -18.17 -0.81 -9.84
CA GLU A 84 -18.26 0.66 -9.96
C GLU A 84 -16.87 1.30 -10.09
N HIS A 85 -15.85 0.65 -9.49
CA HIS A 85 -14.46 1.08 -9.51
C HIS A 85 -13.53 -0.07 -9.89
N VAL A 86 -12.51 0.25 -10.68
CA VAL A 86 -11.39 -0.66 -10.96
C VAL A 86 -10.10 0.05 -10.57
N ARG A 87 -9.44 -0.50 -9.54
CA ARG A 87 -8.17 -0.02 -9.03
C ARG A 87 -7.03 -0.90 -9.51
N ILE A 88 -5.90 -0.30 -9.83
CA ILE A 88 -4.64 -1.03 -9.99
C ILE A 88 -3.61 -0.61 -8.94
N GLN A 89 -2.77 -1.57 -8.52
CA GLN A 89 -1.57 -1.29 -7.73
C GLN A 89 -0.34 -1.45 -8.61
N THR A 90 0.49 -0.42 -8.68
CA THR A 90 1.62 -0.36 -9.60
C THR A 90 2.75 0.53 -9.06
N HIS A 91 3.97 0.32 -9.54
CA HIS A 91 5.05 1.28 -9.34
C HIS A 91 4.98 2.49 -10.30
N GLY A 92 4.05 2.50 -11.26
CA GLY A 92 3.72 3.64 -12.10
C GLY A 92 4.62 3.90 -13.30
N MET A 93 5.73 3.19 -13.50
CA MET A 93 6.68 3.50 -14.57
C MET A 93 6.09 3.39 -15.99
N HIS A 94 5.22 2.41 -16.23
CA HIS A 94 4.58 2.26 -17.54
C HIS A 94 3.57 3.37 -17.84
N LEU A 95 3.00 3.99 -16.80
CA LEU A 95 2.08 5.13 -16.93
C LEU A 95 2.77 6.39 -17.47
N ALA A 96 4.12 6.44 -17.49
CA ALA A 96 4.89 7.48 -18.17
C ALA A 96 4.63 7.49 -19.68
N GLN A 97 4.28 6.33 -20.27
CA GLN A 97 3.86 6.22 -21.66
C GLN A 97 2.41 6.71 -21.76
N ARG A 98 2.23 7.89 -22.32
CA ARG A 98 0.93 8.57 -22.33
C ARG A 98 -0.18 7.74 -22.97
N ASP A 99 0.07 7.19 -24.14
CA ASP A 99 -0.91 6.39 -24.89
C ASP A 99 -1.34 5.15 -24.10
N TYR A 100 -0.40 4.51 -23.39
CA TYR A 100 -0.70 3.39 -22.50
C TYR A 100 -1.53 3.83 -21.31
N CYS A 101 -1.16 4.94 -20.66
CA CYS A 101 -1.92 5.51 -19.54
C CYS A 101 -3.38 5.80 -19.98
N GLU A 102 -3.57 6.45 -21.12
CA GLU A 102 -4.89 6.76 -21.70
C GLU A 102 -5.68 5.49 -22.00
N SER A 103 -5.05 4.45 -22.56
CA SER A 103 -5.70 3.17 -22.87
C SER A 103 -6.25 2.45 -21.61
N LEU A 104 -5.57 2.57 -20.47
CA LEU A 104 -6.04 2.02 -19.20
C LEU A 104 -7.26 2.77 -18.67
N ILE A 105 -7.25 4.10 -18.77
CA ILE A 105 -8.37 4.96 -18.35
C ILE A 105 -9.60 4.69 -19.24
N GLU A 106 -9.42 4.60 -20.54
CA GLU A 106 -10.48 4.25 -21.51
C GLU A 106 -11.06 2.84 -21.28
N ALA A 107 -10.24 1.93 -20.76
CA ALA A 107 -10.68 0.58 -20.37
C ALA A 107 -11.51 0.56 -19.09
N GLY A 108 -11.60 1.69 -18.37
CA GLY A 108 -12.40 1.83 -17.16
C GLY A 108 -11.63 1.71 -15.84
N ILE A 109 -10.29 1.75 -15.87
CA ILE A 109 -9.49 1.90 -14.65
C ILE A 109 -9.59 3.36 -14.22
N ASP A 110 -10.17 3.60 -13.06
CA ASP A 110 -10.43 4.93 -12.52
C ASP A 110 -9.66 5.23 -11.22
N GLU A 111 -9.07 4.21 -10.60
CA GLU A 111 -8.27 4.36 -9.37
C GLU A 111 -6.86 3.77 -9.55
N TYR A 112 -5.85 4.55 -9.19
CA TYR A 112 -4.44 4.18 -9.33
C TYR A 112 -3.72 4.31 -7.99
N PHE A 113 -3.28 3.18 -7.45
CA PHE A 113 -2.49 3.12 -6.23
C PHE A 113 -1.01 2.95 -6.59
N VAL A 114 -0.25 4.03 -6.50
CA VAL A 114 1.11 4.12 -7.04
C VAL A 114 2.14 4.16 -5.91
N SER A 115 3.16 3.30 -6.01
CA SER A 115 4.26 3.27 -5.03
C SER A 115 5.26 4.39 -5.30
N VAL A 116 5.50 5.24 -4.29
CA VAL A 116 6.52 6.30 -4.32
C VAL A 116 7.43 6.14 -3.10
N THR A 117 8.69 5.76 -3.33
CA THR A 117 9.60 5.32 -2.26
C THR A 117 10.57 6.40 -1.77
N GLY A 118 10.58 7.56 -2.43
CA GLY A 118 11.43 8.70 -2.06
C GLY A 118 11.00 9.98 -2.78
N PRO A 119 11.46 11.16 -2.30
CA PRO A 119 11.08 12.46 -2.87
C PRO A 119 11.87 12.84 -4.14
N ASP A 120 12.93 12.12 -4.44
CA ASP A 120 13.86 12.38 -5.53
C ASP A 120 14.44 11.10 -6.14
N ALA A 121 15.11 11.23 -7.27
CA ALA A 121 15.71 10.11 -7.99
C ALA A 121 16.80 9.41 -7.15
N ALA A 122 17.57 10.15 -6.38
CA ALA A 122 18.67 9.57 -5.59
C ALA A 122 18.13 8.57 -4.57
N THR A 123 17.04 8.91 -3.88
CA THR A 123 16.42 8.05 -2.86
C THR A 123 15.55 6.96 -3.50
N HIS A 124 14.67 7.34 -4.42
CA HIS A 124 13.70 6.43 -5.02
C HIS A 124 14.42 5.31 -5.81
N ASP A 125 15.35 5.68 -6.69
CA ASP A 125 16.06 4.73 -7.55
C ASP A 125 16.99 3.81 -6.71
N ALA A 126 17.57 4.33 -5.62
CA ALA A 126 18.35 3.49 -4.70
C ALA A 126 17.50 2.44 -3.97
N ILE A 127 16.21 2.71 -3.74
CA ILE A 127 15.27 1.77 -3.11
C ILE A 127 14.71 0.79 -4.16
N THR A 128 14.32 1.27 -5.33
CA THR A 128 13.79 0.44 -6.43
C THR A 128 14.86 -0.36 -7.17
N THR A 129 16.13 0.04 -7.01
CA THR A 129 17.33 -0.48 -7.68
C THR A 129 17.34 -0.31 -9.23
N VAL A 130 16.51 0.60 -9.74
CA VAL A 130 16.43 0.89 -11.19
C VAL A 130 16.56 2.39 -11.42
N ALA A 131 17.65 2.79 -12.08
CA ALA A 131 17.90 4.18 -12.45
C ALA A 131 16.81 4.74 -13.37
N GLY A 132 16.34 5.95 -13.08
CA GLY A 132 15.27 6.63 -13.81
C GLY A 132 13.87 6.12 -13.47
N SER A 133 13.72 5.26 -12.46
CA SER A 133 12.40 4.81 -12.02
C SER A 133 11.60 5.96 -11.41
N PHE A 134 12.24 6.86 -10.66
CA PHE A 134 11.61 8.04 -10.09
C PHE A 134 10.95 8.93 -11.15
N ASP A 135 11.73 9.32 -12.16
CA ASP A 135 11.24 10.23 -13.19
C ASP A 135 10.06 9.63 -13.95
N LYS A 136 10.12 8.32 -14.25
CA LYS A 136 9.02 7.61 -14.92
C LYS A 136 7.78 7.51 -14.03
N THR A 137 7.95 7.17 -12.74
CA THR A 137 6.83 7.10 -11.79
C THR A 137 6.16 8.46 -11.64
N LEU A 138 6.96 9.53 -11.49
CA LEU A 138 6.44 10.90 -11.39
C LEU A 138 5.71 11.31 -12.67
N GLN A 139 6.30 11.07 -13.83
CA GLN A 139 5.66 11.33 -15.13
C GLN A 139 4.33 10.56 -15.28
N GLY A 140 4.27 9.32 -14.77
CA GLY A 140 3.03 8.52 -14.73
C GLY A 140 1.95 9.19 -13.89
N LEU A 141 2.30 9.65 -12.70
CA LEU A 141 1.38 10.39 -11.82
C LEU A 141 0.91 11.70 -12.47
N GLU A 142 1.80 12.43 -13.14
CA GLU A 142 1.48 13.67 -13.87
C GLU A 142 0.58 13.40 -15.08
N ASN A 143 0.74 12.27 -15.76
CA ASN A 143 -0.15 11.86 -16.84
C ASN A 143 -1.56 11.58 -16.30
N LEU A 144 -1.69 10.85 -15.19
CA LEU A 144 -2.96 10.57 -14.52
C LEU A 144 -3.64 11.87 -14.05
N ASP A 145 -2.87 12.85 -13.55
CA ASP A 145 -3.40 14.10 -13.00
C ASP A 145 -4.18 14.96 -14.03
N ARG A 146 -4.02 14.68 -15.32
CA ARG A 146 -4.72 15.36 -16.41
C ARG A 146 -6.18 14.94 -16.57
N PHE A 147 -6.58 13.78 -15.99
CA PHE A 147 -7.89 13.20 -16.20
C PHE A 147 -8.82 13.44 -14.99
N PRO A 148 -9.89 14.25 -15.16
CA PRO A 148 -10.79 14.61 -14.05
C PRO A 148 -11.48 13.44 -13.36
N GLY A 149 -11.72 12.33 -14.08
CA GLY A 149 -12.39 11.13 -13.57
C GLY A 149 -11.45 10.13 -12.87
N VAL A 150 -10.13 10.43 -12.84
CA VAL A 150 -9.14 9.55 -12.22
C VAL A 150 -8.93 9.94 -10.77
N VAL A 151 -8.78 8.92 -9.93
CA VAL A 151 -8.38 9.04 -8.52
C VAL A 151 -7.02 8.39 -8.34
N THR A 152 -6.10 9.11 -7.71
CA THR A 152 -4.76 8.60 -7.42
C THR A 152 -4.55 8.48 -5.92
N LEU A 153 -3.97 7.37 -5.52
CA LEU A 153 -3.47 7.09 -4.16
C LEU A 153 -1.99 6.79 -4.25
N THR A 154 -1.23 7.09 -3.20
CA THR A 154 0.19 6.70 -3.15
C THR A 154 0.50 5.88 -1.93
N ASN A 155 1.46 4.94 -2.08
CA ASN A 155 2.04 4.19 -0.99
C ASN A 155 3.54 4.52 -0.85
N THR A 156 3.96 4.79 0.37
CA THR A 156 5.37 4.93 0.74
C THR A 156 5.70 3.91 1.82
N VAL A 157 6.55 2.93 1.50
CA VAL A 157 7.08 2.01 2.51
C VAL A 157 8.15 2.73 3.32
N VAL A 158 7.90 2.81 4.64
CA VAL A 158 8.73 3.53 5.60
C VAL A 158 9.85 2.62 6.08
N THR A 159 11.07 2.92 5.69
CA THR A 159 12.28 2.14 6.01
C THR A 159 13.33 2.98 6.70
N SER A 160 14.37 2.36 7.25
CA SER A 160 15.56 3.04 7.78
C SER A 160 16.23 3.97 6.76
N ARG A 161 16.00 3.76 5.46
CA ARG A 161 16.56 4.56 4.37
C ARG A 161 15.71 5.76 3.96
N SER A 162 14.42 5.78 4.34
CA SER A 162 13.45 6.75 3.80
C SER A 162 12.63 7.49 4.85
N TYR A 163 12.57 7.03 6.12
CA TYR A 163 11.65 7.59 7.11
C TYR A 163 11.84 9.10 7.34
N GLN A 164 13.07 9.61 7.30
CA GLN A 164 13.36 11.03 7.47
C GLN A 164 12.84 11.91 6.33
N LEU A 165 12.59 11.31 5.17
CA LEU A 165 12.21 12.00 3.95
C LEU A 165 10.68 12.01 3.70
N LEU A 166 9.87 11.44 4.60
CA LEU A 166 8.41 11.37 4.44
C LEU A 166 7.77 12.74 4.19
N PRO A 167 8.12 13.83 4.93
CA PRO A 167 7.59 15.16 4.64
C PRO A 167 7.94 15.66 3.24
N ALA A 168 9.18 15.38 2.78
CA ALA A 168 9.63 15.76 1.45
C ALA A 168 8.90 14.99 0.33
N VAL A 169 8.50 13.72 0.57
CA VAL A 169 7.62 12.98 -0.36
C VAL A 169 6.28 13.68 -0.52
N VAL A 170 5.68 14.14 0.57
CA VAL A 170 4.41 14.90 0.52
C VAL A 170 4.58 16.18 -0.29
N ASP A 171 5.63 16.95 -0.02
CA ASP A 171 5.91 18.22 -0.73
C ASP A 171 6.17 17.98 -2.22
N ARG A 172 6.91 16.91 -2.56
CA ARG A 172 7.20 16.55 -3.96
C ARG A 172 5.94 16.31 -4.78
N LEU A 173 4.92 15.72 -4.16
CA LEU A 173 3.66 15.38 -4.79
C LEU A 173 2.57 16.44 -4.61
N ALA A 174 2.86 17.58 -3.96
CA ALA A 174 1.87 18.58 -3.58
C ALA A 174 1.07 19.15 -4.77
N HIS A 175 1.69 19.22 -5.95
CA HIS A 175 1.08 19.78 -7.16
C HIS A 175 0.02 18.88 -7.82
N LEU A 176 -0.03 17.58 -7.45
CA LEU A 176 -0.96 16.62 -8.04
C LEU A 176 -2.38 16.79 -7.48
N ARG A 177 -3.31 17.19 -8.32
CA ARG A 177 -4.72 17.48 -7.93
C ARG A 177 -5.57 16.23 -7.80
N ARG A 178 -5.20 15.13 -8.48
CA ARG A 178 -5.92 13.84 -8.43
C ARG A 178 -5.42 12.92 -7.33
N LEU A 179 -4.34 13.29 -6.63
CA LEU A 179 -3.84 12.56 -5.48
C LEU A 179 -4.70 12.89 -4.25
N VAL A 180 -5.56 11.97 -3.86
CA VAL A 180 -6.55 12.14 -2.78
C VAL A 180 -6.16 11.46 -1.48
N GLN A 181 -5.30 10.45 -1.53
CA GLN A 181 -4.86 9.68 -0.36
C GLN A 181 -3.37 9.35 -0.43
N MET A 182 -2.70 9.45 0.70
CA MET A 182 -1.31 9.04 0.88
C MET A 182 -1.23 8.01 1.99
N GLU A 183 -0.57 6.88 1.72
CA GLU A 183 -0.40 5.81 2.69
C GLU A 183 1.07 5.66 3.07
N PHE A 184 1.33 5.49 4.38
CA PHE A 184 2.66 5.27 4.95
C PHE A 184 2.67 3.89 5.64
N TRP A 185 3.41 2.94 5.06
CA TRP A 185 3.45 1.57 5.55
C TRP A 185 4.79 1.30 6.22
N ALA A 186 4.81 1.16 7.55
CA ALA A 186 6.03 0.75 8.23
C ALA A 186 6.49 -0.61 7.66
N TYR A 187 7.79 -0.70 7.36
CA TYR A 187 8.36 -1.88 6.73
C TYR A 187 8.27 -3.11 7.65
N TRP A 188 7.80 -4.19 7.06
CA TRP A 188 7.82 -5.52 7.65
C TRP A 188 8.59 -6.47 6.77
N PRO A 189 9.63 -7.14 7.28
CA PRO A 189 10.30 -8.21 6.56
C PRO A 189 9.39 -9.44 6.49
N MET A 190 9.50 -10.23 5.42
CA MET A 190 8.83 -11.53 5.31
C MET A 190 9.66 -12.60 6.03
N SER A 191 10.10 -12.30 7.25
CA SER A 191 11.05 -13.10 8.03
C SER A 191 11.03 -12.69 9.50
N GLU A 192 11.55 -13.53 10.36
CA GLU A 192 11.71 -13.27 11.80
C GLU A 192 12.88 -12.33 12.11
N SER A 193 13.68 -11.97 11.11
CA SER A 193 14.86 -11.11 11.25
C SER A 193 14.89 -9.98 10.23
N ASP A 194 15.56 -8.87 10.59
CA ASP A 194 15.79 -7.72 9.70
C ASP A 194 17.17 -7.84 9.01
N GLU A 195 17.35 -8.85 8.17
CA GLU A 195 18.62 -9.11 7.48
C GLU A 195 19.05 -7.96 6.56
N LYS A 196 18.09 -7.21 6.03
CA LYS A 196 18.34 -6.07 5.13
C LYS A 196 18.62 -4.76 5.89
N GLY A 197 18.43 -4.72 7.22
CA GLY A 197 18.62 -3.55 8.05
C GLY A 197 17.61 -2.42 7.75
N LEU A 198 16.43 -2.75 7.28
CA LEU A 198 15.43 -1.77 6.82
C LEU A 198 14.43 -1.34 7.90
N ILE A 199 14.33 -2.07 9.01
CA ILE A 199 13.49 -1.66 10.13
C ILE A 199 14.16 -0.45 10.81
N ALA A 200 13.42 0.65 11.01
CA ALA A 200 13.79 1.78 11.85
C ALA A 200 13.02 1.74 13.17
N ALA A 201 13.58 2.33 14.22
CA ALA A 201 12.89 2.43 15.51
C ALA A 201 11.62 3.29 15.37
N HIS A 202 10.54 2.89 16.03
CA HIS A 202 9.29 3.65 15.98
C HIS A 202 9.45 5.08 16.52
N SER A 203 10.30 5.26 17.53
CA SER A 203 10.66 6.60 18.07
C SER A 203 11.27 7.52 17.01
N ASP A 204 12.04 6.96 16.08
CA ASP A 204 12.72 7.73 15.03
C ASP A 204 11.77 8.02 13.85
N ILE A 205 10.88 7.07 13.53
CA ILE A 205 9.88 7.22 12.49
C ILE A 205 8.82 8.26 12.88
N LEU A 206 8.42 8.30 14.14
CA LEU A 206 7.24 9.04 14.61
C LEU A 206 7.28 10.54 14.29
N PRO A 207 8.37 11.31 14.55
CA PRO A 207 8.39 12.73 14.25
C PRO A 207 8.20 13.06 12.76
N PRO A 208 8.98 12.50 11.80
CA PRO A 208 8.77 12.77 10.39
C PRO A 208 7.45 12.20 9.85
N LEU A 209 6.93 11.12 10.42
CA LEU A 209 5.62 10.57 10.05
C LEU A 209 4.49 11.55 10.43
N ARG A 210 4.49 12.09 11.64
CA ARG A 210 3.51 13.11 12.07
C ARG A 210 3.58 14.37 11.21
N GLU A 211 4.78 14.82 10.87
CA GLU A 211 4.94 15.96 9.98
C GLU A 211 4.38 15.67 8.58
N ALA A 212 4.64 14.48 8.02
CA ALA A 212 4.09 14.06 6.74
C ALA A 212 2.55 13.98 6.77
N ILE A 213 1.96 13.42 7.85
CA ILE A 213 0.50 13.38 8.05
C ILE A 213 -0.07 14.80 8.06
N ALA A 214 0.52 15.70 8.83
CA ALA A 214 0.05 17.09 8.93
C ALA A 214 0.12 17.81 7.57
N ARG A 215 1.22 17.66 6.83
CA ARG A 215 1.37 18.25 5.48
C ARG A 215 0.37 17.68 4.48
N ALA A 216 0.17 16.37 4.45
CA ALA A 216 -0.79 15.73 3.55
C ALA A 216 -2.22 16.21 3.83
N ARG A 217 -2.61 16.30 5.10
CA ARG A 217 -3.92 16.83 5.50
C ARG A 217 -4.09 18.31 5.17
N ALA A 218 -3.04 19.12 5.29
CA ALA A 218 -3.08 20.53 4.90
C ALA A 218 -3.31 20.71 3.39
N LEU A 219 -2.92 19.71 2.58
CA LEU A 219 -3.22 19.63 1.14
C LEU A 219 -4.61 19.03 0.84
N GLY A 220 -5.44 18.78 1.86
CA GLY A 220 -6.77 18.19 1.71
C GLY A 220 -6.78 16.69 1.42
N ARG A 221 -5.68 15.99 1.63
CA ARG A 221 -5.54 14.55 1.37
C ARG A 221 -5.89 13.71 2.59
N SER A 222 -6.51 12.57 2.37
CA SER A 222 -6.64 11.56 3.40
C SER A 222 -5.29 10.86 3.63
N VAL A 223 -5.10 10.34 4.83
CA VAL A 223 -3.87 9.63 5.18
C VAL A 223 -4.22 8.33 5.85
N GLU A 224 -3.57 7.24 5.41
CA GLU A 224 -3.56 5.96 6.11
C GLU A 224 -2.14 5.60 6.53
N VAL A 225 -2.03 5.04 7.73
CA VAL A 225 -0.80 4.47 8.27
C VAL A 225 -1.04 2.99 8.48
N LYS A 226 -0.11 2.16 8.05
CA LYS A 226 -0.20 0.70 8.25
C LYS A 226 1.02 0.20 9.01
N ASN A 227 0.82 -0.90 9.74
CA ASN A 227 1.93 -1.62 10.38
C ASN A 227 2.67 -0.79 11.44
N PHE A 228 1.98 0.12 12.11
CA PHE A 228 2.56 1.00 13.12
C PHE A 228 1.75 0.92 14.42
N PRO A 229 2.37 1.02 15.62
CA PRO A 229 1.63 1.01 16.87
C PRO A 229 0.69 2.21 17.01
N GLU A 230 -0.62 1.95 17.14
CA GLU A 230 -1.66 2.99 17.23
C GLU A 230 -1.42 3.98 18.38
N CYS A 231 -1.02 3.46 19.53
CA CYS A 231 -0.80 4.28 20.72
C CYS A 231 0.31 5.33 20.56
N LEU A 232 1.24 5.14 19.61
CA LEU A 232 2.29 6.12 19.31
C LEU A 232 1.78 7.27 18.42
N LEU A 233 0.74 7.03 17.63
CA LEU A 233 0.16 8.05 16.75
C LEU A 233 -0.57 9.14 17.56
N GLY A 234 -1.10 8.84 18.73
CA GLY A 234 -1.79 9.81 19.58
C GLY A 234 -3.04 10.38 18.89
N GLU A 235 -3.08 11.69 18.67
CA GLU A 235 -4.19 12.37 17.97
C GLU A 235 -4.38 11.90 16.53
N ASP A 236 -3.32 11.34 15.93
CA ASP A 236 -3.36 10.76 14.58
C ASP A 236 -3.78 9.28 14.56
N GLY A 237 -4.17 8.70 15.69
CA GLY A 237 -4.56 7.28 15.82
C GLY A 237 -5.60 6.83 14.78
N ALA A 238 -6.56 7.71 14.46
CA ALA A 238 -7.56 7.44 13.41
C ALA A 238 -6.97 7.27 11.99
N ALA A 239 -5.68 7.58 11.77
CA ALA A 239 -5.00 7.29 10.52
C ALA A 239 -4.52 5.84 10.44
N LEU A 240 -4.46 5.10 11.55
CA LEU A 240 -4.12 3.68 11.51
C LEU A 240 -5.26 2.90 10.88
N VAL A 241 -4.99 2.30 9.73
CA VAL A 241 -5.95 1.47 8.99
C VAL A 241 -5.21 0.22 8.49
N ASN A 242 -5.29 -0.87 9.24
CA ASN A 242 -4.71 -2.16 8.83
C ASN A 242 -5.70 -3.05 8.08
N ALA A 243 -6.97 -2.63 8.01
CA ALA A 243 -7.97 -3.29 7.19
C ALA A 243 -7.51 -3.40 5.72
N GLN A 244 -7.83 -4.51 5.08
CA GLN A 244 -7.51 -4.81 3.69
C GLN A 244 -8.79 -5.25 2.96
N PRO A 245 -8.87 -5.07 1.63
CA PRO A 245 -9.87 -5.75 0.81
C PRO A 245 -9.80 -7.26 1.02
N GLN A 246 -10.88 -7.96 0.68
CA GLN A 246 -10.80 -9.42 0.58
C GLN A 246 -9.76 -9.78 -0.49
N LEU A 247 -8.74 -10.58 -0.10
CA LEU A 247 -7.59 -10.86 -0.96
C LEU A 247 -7.73 -12.25 -1.60
N PHE A 248 -7.62 -12.29 -2.94
CA PHE A 248 -7.37 -13.50 -3.70
C PHE A 248 -5.88 -13.50 -4.09
N VAL A 249 -5.13 -14.36 -3.47
CA VAL A 249 -3.67 -14.50 -3.63
C VAL A 249 -3.29 -15.96 -3.37
N ASP A 250 -2.23 -16.44 -4.03
CA ASP A 250 -1.69 -17.78 -3.80
C ASP A 250 -1.56 -18.05 -2.29
N PRO A 251 -2.15 -19.15 -1.78
CA PRO A 251 -2.08 -19.51 -0.36
C PRO A 251 -0.66 -19.59 0.21
N ALA A 252 0.35 -19.88 -0.62
CA ALA A 252 1.76 -19.90 -0.21
C ALA A 252 2.25 -18.54 0.28
N PHE A 253 1.66 -17.44 -0.18
CA PHE A 253 1.95 -16.09 0.32
C PHE A 253 1.68 -15.98 1.82
N TRP A 254 0.57 -16.53 2.31
CA TRP A 254 0.20 -16.44 3.72
C TRP A 254 1.18 -17.16 4.64
N ALA A 255 1.72 -18.29 4.18
CA ALA A 255 2.73 -19.03 4.95
C ALA A 255 3.99 -18.17 5.19
N GLU A 256 4.46 -17.45 4.16
CA GLU A 256 5.58 -16.51 4.29
C GLU A 256 5.20 -15.28 5.12
N PHE A 257 4.03 -14.71 4.90
CA PHE A 257 3.57 -13.53 5.62
C PHE A 257 3.47 -13.76 7.13
N MET A 258 2.99 -14.93 7.55
CA MET A 258 2.88 -15.29 8.96
C MET A 258 4.23 -15.40 9.69
N ARG A 259 5.35 -15.53 8.98
CA ARG A 259 6.71 -15.52 9.56
C ARG A 259 7.05 -14.17 10.21
N ASN A 260 6.32 -13.11 9.94
CA ASN A 260 6.49 -11.83 10.63
C ASN A 260 6.25 -11.93 12.14
N GLY A 261 5.44 -12.88 12.61
CA GLY A 261 5.17 -13.08 14.04
C GLY A 261 4.60 -11.82 14.69
N PHE A 262 3.45 -11.35 14.20
CA PHE A 262 2.74 -10.17 14.71
C PHE A 262 2.28 -10.31 16.15
N TYR A 263 1.75 -9.21 16.68
CA TYR A 263 1.12 -9.12 18.00
C TYR A 263 2.07 -9.28 19.18
N GLN A 264 3.35 -8.94 19.00
CA GLN A 264 4.38 -9.03 20.06
C GLN A 264 4.26 -7.92 21.13
N CYS A 265 3.16 -7.15 21.20
CA CYS A 265 3.00 -6.08 22.16
C CYS A 265 2.71 -6.63 23.56
N VAL A 266 3.49 -6.18 24.57
CA VAL A 266 3.33 -6.57 25.98
C VAL A 266 2.02 -6.06 26.61
N TYR A 267 1.38 -5.08 26.00
CA TYR A 267 0.11 -4.49 26.46
C TYR A 267 -1.12 -5.01 25.72
N ARG A 268 -0.97 -6.02 24.86
CA ARG A 268 -2.05 -6.49 23.98
C ARG A 268 -3.34 -6.79 24.73
N ASP A 269 -3.27 -7.52 25.83
CA ASP A 269 -4.43 -7.97 26.60
C ASP A 269 -5.10 -6.84 27.40
N LEU A 270 -4.44 -5.69 27.50
CA LEU A 270 -4.91 -4.50 28.22
C LEU A 270 -5.31 -3.36 27.27
N CYS A 271 -5.14 -3.55 25.96
CA CYS A 271 -5.30 -2.50 24.96
C CYS A 271 -6.64 -2.61 24.24
N ALA A 272 -7.35 -1.49 24.11
CA ALA A 272 -8.63 -1.42 23.39
C ALA A 272 -8.48 -1.32 21.85
N SER A 273 -7.28 -1.25 21.31
CA SER A 273 -7.08 -1.17 19.86
C SER A 273 -7.55 -2.44 19.16
N THR A 274 -8.33 -2.28 18.09
CA THR A 274 -8.76 -3.36 17.19
C THR A 274 -7.98 -3.39 15.87
N GLU A 275 -7.34 -2.28 15.52
CA GLU A 275 -6.59 -2.13 14.27
C GLU A 275 -5.09 -2.44 14.42
N CYS A 276 -4.54 -2.26 15.63
CA CYS A 276 -3.10 -2.39 15.85
C CYS A 276 -2.64 -3.85 15.81
N LEU A 277 -1.67 -4.13 14.94
CA LEU A 277 -1.03 -5.45 14.82
C LEU A 277 0.15 -5.66 15.79
N GLY A 278 0.39 -4.70 16.69
CA GLY A 278 1.49 -4.74 17.64
C GLY A 278 2.85 -4.59 16.97
N LEU A 279 3.85 -5.25 17.54
CA LEU A 279 5.20 -5.36 17.00
C LEU A 279 5.34 -6.69 16.25
N ASN A 280 6.27 -6.76 15.31
CA ASN A 280 6.67 -8.01 14.67
C ASN A 280 7.95 -8.57 15.32
N THR A 281 8.21 -9.86 15.11
CA THR A 281 9.35 -10.57 15.71
C THR A 281 10.68 -9.91 15.36
N ALA A 282 10.89 -9.51 14.11
CA ALA A 282 12.13 -8.85 13.68
C ALA A 282 12.37 -7.50 14.35
N TYR A 283 11.29 -6.73 14.58
CA TYR A 283 11.38 -5.48 15.32
C TYR A 283 11.79 -5.73 16.78
N VAL A 284 11.12 -6.67 17.46
CA VAL A 284 11.42 -7.02 18.85
C VAL A 284 12.86 -7.53 19.01
N ALA A 285 13.31 -8.35 18.08
CA ALA A 285 14.70 -8.83 18.07
C ALA A 285 15.73 -7.71 17.98
N LYS A 286 15.40 -6.63 17.25
CA LYS A 286 16.31 -5.51 16.99
C LYS A 286 16.24 -4.42 18.06
N TYR A 287 15.05 -4.06 18.54
CA TYR A 287 14.80 -2.89 19.40
C TYR A 287 14.16 -3.25 20.75
N GLY A 288 13.76 -4.50 20.95
CA GLY A 288 12.97 -4.89 22.13
C GLY A 288 11.50 -4.52 22.00
N TYR A 289 10.81 -4.56 23.13
CA TYR A 289 9.35 -4.40 23.18
C TYR A 289 8.86 -2.95 23.26
N ASP A 290 9.74 -1.97 23.22
CA ASP A 290 9.40 -0.54 23.31
C ASP A 290 8.54 -0.17 24.53
N GLU A 291 8.63 -0.91 25.62
CA GLU A 291 7.79 -0.79 26.84
C GLU A 291 7.76 0.62 27.43
N LYS A 292 8.84 1.39 27.21
CA LYS A 292 8.97 2.75 27.74
C LYS A 292 8.14 3.77 26.96
N ILE A 293 7.83 3.49 25.70
CA ILE A 293 7.11 4.42 24.82
C ILE A 293 5.70 3.95 24.48
N LEU A 294 5.48 2.62 24.38
CA LEU A 294 4.14 2.07 24.15
C LEU A 294 3.23 2.28 25.40
N ARG A 295 1.95 2.48 25.16
CA ARG A 295 0.91 2.57 26.17
C ARG A 295 -0.36 1.90 25.68
N PRO A 296 -1.07 1.11 26.51
CA PRO A 296 -2.35 0.57 26.10
C PRO A 296 -3.37 1.70 25.90
N LEU A 297 -4.16 1.60 24.85
CA LEU A 297 -5.32 2.48 24.67
C LEU A 297 -6.39 2.05 25.66
N ALA A 298 -6.97 3.01 26.39
CA ALA A 298 -8.02 2.74 27.36
C ALA A 298 -9.31 2.31 26.64
N VAL A 299 -10.02 1.34 27.21
CA VAL A 299 -11.40 1.06 26.81
C VAL A 299 -12.22 2.32 27.09
N ALA A 300 -12.89 2.85 26.07
CA ALA A 300 -13.78 3.99 26.26
C ALA A 300 -14.80 3.61 27.36
N ALA A 301 -14.76 4.30 28.48
CA ALA A 301 -15.83 4.15 29.48
C ALA A 301 -17.14 4.51 28.78
N ASN A 302 -18.04 3.53 28.65
CA ASN A 302 -19.39 3.80 28.16
C ASN A 302 -19.99 4.93 29.01
N ARG A 303 -20.12 6.12 28.46
CA ARG A 303 -20.87 7.23 29.05
C ARG A 303 -22.32 7.11 28.65
#